data_80749edb0d09892e33de8c7ef6ad762a
#
_entry.id   80749edb0d09892e33de8c7ef6ad762a
#
_cell.length_a   1.000
_cell.length_b   1.000
_cell.length_c   1.000
_cell.angle_alpha   90.00
_cell.angle_beta   90.00
_cell.angle_gamma   90.00
#
_symmetry.space_group_name_H-M   'P 1'
#
loop_
_entity.id
_entity.type
_entity.pdbx_description
1 polymer ?
#
loop_
_entity_poly.entity_id
_entity_poly.type
_entity_poly.pdbx_seq_one_letter_code
_entity_poly.pdbx_strand_id
1 'polypeptide(L)'
;ALNGFPRNLRTDIDGLEELSHYWSVVRPYYADFESDIKSPNTEIYQHEMPGGQYSNLSQQAKSLGLGERFDEVKEMYRRVNFLFGDLVKVTPSSKVVGDMALYMVQNDLDEDTVINDGYKLDFPESVVSFFKGDIGQPVNGFNKKLQDVILKGQQPITERPGEYLEPVDFETIRQELSDIQQDEVTEQDIISYVLYPKVYKQYIQTKEQFGNVSLLDTPTFLFGMRNGETVEIEIDTGKRLIIKLETISEPDENGKRTIYYAMNGQARRIYIQDENVKTNANVKPKADKSNPNHIGAQMPGSVTEVKVSVGDEVQANQPLLITEAMKMETTIQAPFDGIIKQINVANGDAIATGDLLVEIEKQS
;
A
#
# COMPACT_ATOMS: atom_id res chain seq x y z
N ALA A 1 -37.65 22.34 -1.33
CA ALA A 1 -37.51 22.44 -2.79
C ALA A 1 -38.05 21.19 -3.55
N LEU A 2 -38.32 20.07 -2.86
CA LEU A 2 -38.82 18.82 -3.48
C LEU A 2 -40.30 18.59 -3.27
N ASN A 3 -41.02 19.52 -2.63
CA ASN A 3 -42.48 19.48 -2.50
C ASN A 3 -43.11 19.75 -3.83
N GLY A 4 -43.78 18.76 -4.39
CA GLY A 4 -44.51 18.83 -5.67
C GLY A 4 -44.07 17.80 -6.72
N PHE A 5 -43.07 16.98 -6.44
CA PHE A 5 -42.73 15.85 -7.30
C PHE A 5 -43.66 14.64 -7.04
N PRO A 6 -43.94 13.81 -8.06
CA PRO A 6 -44.82 12.63 -7.94
C PRO A 6 -44.36 11.61 -6.90
N ARG A 7 -43.09 11.65 -6.49
CA ARG A 7 -42.53 10.86 -5.39
C ARG A 7 -42.27 11.77 -4.20
N ASN A 8 -43.11 11.61 -3.18
CA ASN A 8 -42.97 12.32 -1.94
C ASN A 8 -41.78 11.72 -1.13
N LEU A 9 -40.65 12.42 -1.12
CA LEU A 9 -39.52 12.06 -0.27
C LEU A 9 -39.85 12.57 1.15
N ARG A 10 -40.09 11.64 2.06
CA ARG A 10 -40.20 11.95 3.50
C ARG A 10 -38.79 12.19 4.04
N THR A 11 -38.28 13.38 3.81
CA THR A 11 -36.94 13.77 4.27
C THR A 11 -37.09 14.42 5.64
N ASP A 12 -36.39 13.89 6.60
CA ASP A 12 -36.19 14.53 7.89
C ASP A 12 -35.19 15.68 7.72
N ILE A 13 -35.70 16.91 7.62
CA ILE A 13 -34.90 18.10 7.40
C ILE A 13 -34.09 18.44 8.64
N ASP A 14 -34.66 18.31 9.83
CA ASP A 14 -34.00 18.63 11.10
C ASP A 14 -32.80 17.69 11.32
N GLY A 15 -32.96 16.39 11.06
CA GLY A 15 -31.86 15.41 11.11
C GLY A 15 -30.77 15.69 10.08
N LEU A 16 -31.13 16.16 8.85
CA LEU A 16 -30.13 16.56 7.86
C LEU A 16 -29.36 17.81 8.27
N GLU A 17 -30.01 18.78 8.92
CA GLU A 17 -29.33 19.98 9.45
C GLU A 17 -28.39 19.62 10.59
N GLU A 18 -28.78 18.72 11.50
CA GLU A 18 -27.90 18.22 12.55
C GLU A 18 -26.65 17.53 11.98
N LEU A 19 -26.83 16.64 11.00
CA LEU A 19 -25.72 15.99 10.31
C LEU A 19 -24.84 16.99 9.56
N SER A 20 -25.43 17.99 8.92
CA SER A 20 -24.69 19.05 8.22
C SER A 20 -23.84 19.85 9.20
N HIS A 21 -24.39 20.18 10.37
CA HIS A 21 -23.61 20.86 11.42
C HIS A 21 -22.47 19.98 11.93
N TYR A 22 -22.74 18.70 12.23
CA TYR A 22 -21.71 17.75 12.65
C TYR A 22 -20.56 17.70 11.64
N TRP A 23 -20.85 17.51 10.37
CA TRP A 23 -19.80 17.42 9.34
C TRP A 23 -19.08 18.75 9.12
N SER A 24 -19.72 19.90 9.32
CA SER A 24 -19.04 21.20 9.22
C SER A 24 -17.97 21.37 10.30
N VAL A 25 -18.18 20.77 11.49
CA VAL A 25 -17.21 20.78 12.59
C VAL A 25 -16.11 19.74 12.41
N VAL A 26 -16.47 18.54 11.95
CA VAL A 26 -15.55 17.39 11.86
C VAL A 26 -14.67 17.44 10.62
N ARG A 27 -15.19 17.91 9.48
CA ARG A 27 -14.47 17.92 8.19
C ARG A 27 -13.09 18.58 8.25
N PRO A 28 -12.85 19.69 8.95
CA PRO A 28 -11.52 20.27 9.07
C PRO A 28 -10.45 19.31 9.62
N TYR A 29 -10.84 18.36 10.49
CA TYR A 29 -9.91 17.37 11.02
C TYR A 29 -9.42 16.37 9.97
N TYR A 30 -10.16 16.23 8.87
CA TYR A 30 -9.82 15.33 7.76
C TYR A 30 -9.27 16.05 6.53
N ALA A 31 -8.96 17.36 6.65
CA ALA A 31 -8.51 18.18 5.52
C ALA A 31 -7.25 17.61 4.85
N ASP A 32 -6.32 17.06 5.62
CA ASP A 32 -5.07 16.47 5.12
C ASP A 32 -5.30 15.16 4.33
N PHE A 33 -6.47 14.55 4.48
CA PHE A 33 -6.88 13.33 3.75
C PHE A 33 -7.76 13.62 2.54
N GLU A 34 -8.16 14.89 2.32
CA GLU A 34 -8.94 15.27 1.16
C GLU A 34 -8.04 15.39 -0.08
N SER A 35 -8.60 15.05 -1.25
CA SER A 35 -7.94 15.33 -2.51
C SER A 35 -7.95 16.83 -2.80
N ASP A 36 -6.89 17.35 -3.43
CA ASP A 36 -6.79 18.75 -3.86
C ASP A 36 -7.75 19.11 -5.02
N ILE A 37 -8.57 18.18 -5.46
CA ILE A 37 -9.51 18.38 -6.57
C ILE A 37 -10.70 19.20 -6.07
N LYS A 38 -10.66 20.50 -6.33
CA LYS A 38 -11.68 21.46 -5.86
C LYS A 38 -12.69 21.87 -6.94
N SER A 39 -12.44 21.48 -8.19
CA SER A 39 -13.34 21.80 -9.31
C SER A 39 -13.40 20.64 -10.30
N PRO A 40 -14.56 20.44 -10.96
CA PRO A 40 -14.65 19.47 -12.05
C PRO A 40 -13.79 19.94 -13.23
N ASN A 41 -13.20 19.00 -13.96
CA ASN A 41 -12.54 19.25 -15.22
C ASN A 41 -13.05 18.28 -16.29
N THR A 42 -12.78 18.57 -17.56
CA THR A 42 -13.20 17.77 -18.71
C THR A 42 -12.12 16.82 -19.20
N GLU A 43 -10.97 16.77 -18.54
CA GLU A 43 -9.84 15.91 -18.94
C GLU A 43 -10.18 14.44 -18.92
N ILE A 44 -11.22 14.05 -18.15
CA ILE A 44 -11.73 12.68 -18.14
C ILE A 44 -12.05 12.14 -19.53
N TYR A 45 -12.50 12.99 -20.44
CA TYR A 45 -12.77 12.62 -21.84
C TYR A 45 -11.49 12.39 -22.67
N GLN A 46 -10.32 12.75 -22.15
CA GLN A 46 -9.03 12.55 -22.80
C GLN A 46 -8.32 11.32 -22.21
N HIS A 47 -8.15 11.27 -20.90
CA HIS A 47 -7.44 10.18 -20.21
C HIS A 47 -8.35 8.99 -19.85
N GLU A 48 -9.67 9.17 -19.91
CA GLU A 48 -10.69 8.14 -19.63
C GLU A 48 -10.59 7.45 -18.25
N MET A 49 -9.94 8.11 -17.31
CA MET A 49 -9.74 7.58 -15.96
C MET A 49 -10.96 7.88 -15.10
N PRO A 50 -11.60 6.89 -14.46
CA PRO A 50 -12.72 7.13 -13.54
C PRO A 50 -12.32 8.04 -12.38
N GLY A 51 -13.25 8.87 -11.87
CA GLY A 51 -12.96 9.88 -10.87
C GLY A 51 -12.31 9.34 -9.59
N GLY A 52 -12.80 8.22 -9.05
CA GLY A 52 -12.18 7.57 -7.89
C GLY A 52 -10.76 7.04 -8.17
N GLN A 53 -10.53 6.52 -9.37
CA GLN A 53 -9.18 6.10 -9.78
C GLN A 53 -8.26 7.30 -9.99
N TYR A 54 -8.77 8.41 -10.52
CA TYR A 54 -7.98 9.64 -10.69
C TYR A 54 -7.44 10.15 -9.35
N SER A 55 -8.28 10.29 -8.33
CA SER A 55 -7.85 10.77 -7.02
C SER A 55 -6.84 9.83 -6.36
N ASN A 56 -7.06 8.51 -6.43
CA ASN A 56 -6.13 7.53 -5.89
C ASN A 56 -4.79 7.55 -6.63
N LEU A 57 -4.81 7.54 -7.96
CA LEU A 57 -3.61 7.49 -8.77
C LEU A 57 -2.77 8.78 -8.65
N SER A 58 -3.42 9.93 -8.48
CA SER A 58 -2.74 11.21 -8.22
C SER A 58 -1.95 11.17 -6.92
N GLN A 59 -2.52 10.62 -5.85
CA GLN A 59 -1.81 10.48 -4.57
C GLN A 59 -0.68 9.45 -4.66
N GLN A 60 -0.91 8.32 -5.32
CA GLN A 60 0.12 7.31 -5.57
C GLN A 60 1.29 7.88 -6.38
N ALA A 61 1.01 8.64 -7.46
CA ALA A 61 2.03 9.30 -8.26
C ALA A 61 2.86 10.29 -7.43
N LYS A 62 2.21 11.13 -6.60
CA LYS A 62 2.92 12.06 -5.69
C LYS A 62 3.85 11.30 -4.73
N SER A 63 3.38 10.24 -4.11
CA SER A 63 4.17 9.44 -3.17
C SER A 63 5.34 8.71 -3.82
N LEU A 64 5.21 8.35 -5.11
CA LEU A 64 6.29 7.75 -5.91
C LEU A 64 7.26 8.80 -6.49
N GLY A 65 7.06 10.09 -6.20
CA GLY A 65 7.86 11.18 -6.77
C GLY A 65 7.50 11.54 -8.21
N LEU A 66 6.37 11.03 -8.73
CA LEU A 66 5.86 11.29 -10.08
C LEU A 66 4.81 12.41 -10.12
N GLY A 67 4.68 13.21 -9.05
CA GLY A 67 3.66 14.27 -8.97
C GLY A 67 3.75 15.27 -10.12
N GLU A 68 4.95 15.70 -10.50
CA GLU A 68 5.18 16.61 -11.64
C GLU A 68 5.02 15.92 -13.01
N ARG A 69 5.10 14.58 -13.05
CA ARG A 69 4.89 13.75 -14.26
C ARG A 69 3.47 13.17 -14.33
N PHE A 70 2.54 13.68 -13.55
CA PHE A 70 1.19 13.10 -13.50
C PHE A 70 0.44 13.18 -14.83
N ASP A 71 0.74 14.17 -15.69
CA ASP A 71 0.20 14.24 -17.05
C ASP A 71 0.69 13.09 -17.93
N GLU A 72 1.95 12.67 -17.77
CA GLU A 72 2.49 11.47 -18.44
C GLU A 72 1.78 10.21 -17.93
N VAL A 73 1.51 10.13 -16.62
CA VAL A 73 0.76 9.01 -16.03
C VAL A 73 -0.66 8.92 -16.60
N LYS A 74 -1.36 10.06 -16.77
CA LYS A 74 -2.69 10.10 -17.39
C LYS A 74 -2.67 9.57 -18.83
N GLU A 75 -1.71 10.02 -19.64
CA GLU A 75 -1.58 9.55 -21.02
C GLU A 75 -1.16 8.06 -21.05
N MET A 76 -0.24 7.64 -20.17
CA MET A 76 0.16 6.24 -20.08
C MET A 76 -1.01 5.35 -19.63
N TYR A 77 -1.86 5.82 -18.73
CA TYR A 77 -3.07 5.09 -18.32
C TYR A 77 -3.97 4.77 -19.51
N ARG A 78 -4.19 5.73 -20.40
CA ARG A 78 -4.95 5.52 -21.63
C ARG A 78 -4.26 4.52 -22.57
N ARG A 79 -2.95 4.64 -22.77
CA ARG A 79 -2.14 3.76 -23.62
C ARG A 79 -2.13 2.32 -23.07
N VAL A 80 -1.95 2.14 -21.78
CA VAL A 80 -2.01 0.83 -21.11
C VAL A 80 -3.41 0.21 -21.24
N ASN A 81 -4.48 1.00 -21.12
CA ASN A 81 -5.82 0.46 -21.33
C ASN A 81 -5.99 -0.14 -22.73
N PHE A 82 -5.49 0.53 -23.78
CA PHE A 82 -5.49 -0.02 -25.13
C PHE A 82 -4.58 -1.25 -25.26
N LEU A 83 -3.41 -1.22 -24.66
CA LEU A 83 -2.47 -2.35 -24.65
C LEU A 83 -3.10 -3.61 -24.03
N PHE A 84 -3.94 -3.43 -23.01
CA PHE A 84 -4.64 -4.52 -22.31
C PHE A 84 -5.93 -4.97 -23.00
N GLY A 85 -6.32 -4.34 -24.11
CA GLY A 85 -7.49 -4.72 -24.90
C GLY A 85 -8.74 -3.89 -24.61
N ASP A 86 -8.56 -2.63 -24.23
CA ASP A 86 -9.63 -1.65 -23.95
C ASP A 86 -10.60 -2.16 -22.88
N LEU A 87 -10.08 -2.35 -21.69
CA LEU A 87 -10.80 -2.89 -20.55
C LEU A 87 -11.92 -1.95 -20.09
N VAL A 88 -13.02 -2.55 -19.63
CA VAL A 88 -14.01 -1.83 -18.84
C VAL A 88 -13.37 -1.39 -17.52
N LYS A 89 -13.27 -0.07 -17.32
CA LYS A 89 -12.58 0.55 -16.18
C LYS A 89 -13.48 0.58 -14.95
N VAL A 90 -13.50 -0.51 -14.22
CA VAL A 90 -14.21 -0.70 -12.95
C VAL A 90 -13.30 -1.46 -12.00
N THR A 91 -13.47 -1.32 -10.69
CA THR A 91 -12.68 -2.10 -9.72
C THR A 91 -12.90 -3.61 -9.94
N PRO A 92 -11.83 -4.42 -10.08
CA PRO A 92 -10.41 -4.11 -9.88
C PRO A 92 -9.64 -3.71 -11.15
N SER A 93 -10.20 -3.79 -12.36
CA SER A 93 -9.48 -3.58 -13.63
C SER A 93 -8.88 -2.17 -13.75
N SER A 94 -9.57 -1.14 -13.24
CA SER A 94 -9.03 0.23 -13.22
C SER A 94 -7.74 0.36 -12.39
N LYS A 95 -7.60 -0.42 -11.31
CA LYS A 95 -6.37 -0.49 -10.52
C LYS A 95 -5.24 -1.12 -11.31
N VAL A 96 -5.49 -2.24 -12.00
CA VAL A 96 -4.50 -2.92 -12.83
C VAL A 96 -3.91 -1.99 -13.89
N VAL A 97 -4.77 -1.25 -14.60
CA VAL A 97 -4.33 -0.25 -15.60
C VAL A 97 -3.51 0.86 -14.93
N GLY A 98 -3.93 1.34 -13.76
CA GLY A 98 -3.23 2.38 -13.01
C GLY A 98 -1.85 1.94 -12.52
N ASP A 99 -1.76 0.76 -11.93
CA ASP A 99 -0.51 0.21 -11.42
C ASP A 99 0.51 0.02 -12.56
N MET A 100 0.06 -0.49 -13.71
CA MET A 100 0.93 -0.65 -14.88
C MET A 100 1.35 0.70 -15.46
N ALA A 101 0.47 1.71 -15.48
CA ALA A 101 0.80 3.04 -15.97
C ALA A 101 1.86 3.72 -15.08
N LEU A 102 1.70 3.65 -13.76
CA LEU A 102 2.71 4.13 -12.81
C LEU A 102 4.04 3.41 -12.98
N TYR A 103 4.02 2.08 -13.10
CA TYR A 103 5.21 1.26 -13.29
C TYR A 103 5.96 1.65 -14.58
N MET A 104 5.25 1.80 -15.71
CA MET A 104 5.86 2.18 -16.97
C MET A 104 6.46 3.58 -16.93
N VAL A 105 5.77 4.58 -16.36
CA VAL A 105 6.28 5.95 -16.25
C VAL A 105 7.48 6.00 -15.29
N GLN A 106 7.43 5.28 -14.16
CA GLN A 106 8.54 5.24 -13.21
C GLN A 106 9.83 4.68 -13.79
N ASN A 107 9.71 3.71 -14.71
CA ASN A 107 10.85 3.04 -15.34
C ASN A 107 11.12 3.51 -16.78
N ASP A 108 10.48 4.60 -17.22
CA ASP A 108 10.61 5.17 -18.58
C ASP A 108 10.40 4.12 -19.69
N LEU A 109 9.40 3.24 -19.52
CA LEU A 109 9.07 2.15 -20.44
C LEU A 109 7.99 2.59 -21.44
N ASP A 110 8.09 2.06 -22.66
CA ASP A 110 7.04 2.11 -23.68
C ASP A 110 6.45 0.72 -23.95
N GLU A 111 5.40 0.65 -24.76
CA GLU A 111 4.69 -0.59 -25.07
C GLU A 111 5.59 -1.58 -25.83
N ASP A 112 6.45 -1.08 -26.71
CA ASP A 112 7.36 -1.92 -27.50
C ASP A 112 8.39 -2.60 -26.60
N THR A 113 8.93 -1.88 -25.62
CA THR A 113 9.84 -2.42 -24.61
C THR A 113 9.15 -3.48 -23.76
N VAL A 114 7.92 -3.19 -23.29
CA VAL A 114 7.13 -4.17 -22.51
C VAL A 114 6.85 -5.43 -23.31
N ILE A 115 6.47 -5.33 -24.58
CA ILE A 115 6.15 -6.48 -25.43
C ILE A 115 7.39 -7.30 -25.82
N ASN A 116 8.54 -6.67 -26.05
CA ASN A 116 9.70 -7.33 -26.59
C ASN A 116 10.73 -7.74 -25.54
N ASP A 117 10.88 -6.95 -24.48
CA ASP A 117 11.85 -7.14 -23.40
C ASP A 117 11.22 -7.39 -22.01
N GLY A 118 9.89 -7.42 -21.92
CA GLY A 118 9.17 -7.54 -20.65
C GLY A 118 9.48 -8.81 -19.86
N TYR A 119 9.99 -9.86 -20.48
CA TYR A 119 10.45 -11.06 -19.78
C TYR A 119 11.59 -10.77 -18.76
N LYS A 120 12.29 -9.62 -18.91
CA LYS A 120 13.34 -9.14 -18.00
C LYS A 120 12.79 -8.25 -16.88
N LEU A 121 11.51 -7.88 -16.95
CA LEU A 121 10.88 -6.93 -16.02
C LEU A 121 10.09 -7.68 -14.94
N ASP A 122 10.05 -7.14 -13.73
CA ASP A 122 9.18 -7.61 -12.65
C ASP A 122 7.96 -6.71 -12.58
N PHE A 123 6.84 -7.23 -13.04
CA PHE A 123 5.59 -6.49 -13.10
C PHE A 123 4.89 -6.42 -11.74
N PRO A 124 4.08 -5.38 -11.48
CA PRO A 124 3.20 -5.33 -10.31
C PRO A 124 2.31 -6.58 -10.22
N GLU A 125 2.12 -7.11 -9.01
CA GLU A 125 1.35 -8.35 -8.79
C GLU A 125 -0.09 -8.25 -9.32
N SER A 126 -0.71 -7.07 -9.24
CA SER A 126 -2.04 -6.83 -9.81
C SER A 126 -2.09 -7.06 -11.33
N VAL A 127 -1.00 -6.75 -12.03
CA VAL A 127 -0.86 -6.95 -13.49
C VAL A 127 -0.66 -8.43 -13.79
N VAL A 128 0.23 -9.10 -13.03
CA VAL A 128 0.46 -10.55 -13.17
C VAL A 128 -0.83 -11.32 -12.90
N SER A 129 -1.50 -11.03 -11.80
CA SER A 129 -2.78 -11.64 -11.40
C SER A 129 -3.87 -11.43 -12.46
N PHE A 130 -3.95 -10.24 -13.05
CA PHE A 130 -4.88 -9.98 -14.16
C PHE A 130 -4.59 -10.90 -15.37
N PHE A 131 -3.35 -10.94 -15.84
CA PHE A 131 -3.00 -11.77 -17.01
C PHE A 131 -3.02 -13.27 -16.72
N LYS A 132 -2.86 -13.67 -15.47
CA LYS A 132 -3.09 -15.05 -15.04
C LYS A 132 -4.57 -15.43 -15.08
N GLY A 133 -5.48 -14.47 -14.96
CA GLY A 133 -6.92 -14.69 -14.98
C GLY A 133 -7.56 -14.78 -13.59
N ASP A 134 -6.84 -14.43 -12.51
CA ASP A 134 -7.33 -14.49 -11.13
C ASP A 134 -8.54 -13.58 -10.90
N ILE A 135 -8.71 -12.53 -11.69
CA ILE A 135 -9.87 -11.61 -11.65
C ILE A 135 -10.83 -11.78 -12.84
N GLY A 136 -10.74 -12.92 -13.52
CA GLY A 136 -11.58 -13.27 -14.66
C GLY A 136 -10.96 -12.96 -16.02
N GLN A 137 -11.77 -13.09 -17.07
CA GLN A 137 -11.35 -12.95 -18.46
C GLN A 137 -11.88 -11.65 -19.06
N PRO A 138 -11.08 -10.85 -19.78
CA PRO A 138 -11.60 -9.71 -20.54
C PRO A 138 -12.49 -10.19 -21.69
N VAL A 139 -13.46 -9.36 -22.09
CA VAL A 139 -14.48 -9.72 -23.09
C VAL A 139 -13.87 -10.24 -24.41
N ASN A 140 -12.76 -9.65 -24.85
CA ASN A 140 -12.07 -10.02 -26.09
C ASN A 140 -10.90 -11.01 -25.88
N GLY A 141 -10.75 -11.55 -24.66
CA GLY A 141 -9.59 -12.35 -24.27
C GLY A 141 -8.33 -11.50 -24.09
N PHE A 142 -7.25 -12.14 -23.64
CA PHE A 142 -5.96 -11.50 -23.45
C PHE A 142 -5.17 -11.38 -24.75
N ASN A 143 -4.38 -10.31 -24.89
CA ASN A 143 -3.30 -10.28 -25.88
C ASN A 143 -2.27 -11.37 -25.52
N LYS A 144 -2.21 -12.42 -26.33
CA LYS A 144 -1.41 -13.62 -26.01
C LYS A 144 0.08 -13.33 -25.88
N LYS A 145 0.65 -12.51 -26.76
CA LYS A 145 2.07 -12.14 -26.69
C LYS A 145 2.40 -11.43 -25.37
N LEU A 146 1.54 -10.51 -24.95
CA LEU A 146 1.70 -9.79 -23.69
C LEU A 146 1.49 -10.69 -22.48
N GLN A 147 0.48 -11.59 -22.56
CA GLN A 147 0.22 -12.59 -21.51
C GLN A 147 1.44 -13.49 -21.29
N ASP A 148 2.02 -14.01 -22.35
CA ASP A 148 3.19 -14.91 -22.29
C ASP A 148 4.40 -14.20 -21.65
N VAL A 149 4.63 -12.94 -22.04
CA VAL A 149 5.72 -12.10 -21.51
C VAL A 149 5.55 -11.83 -20.02
N ILE A 150 4.33 -11.46 -19.58
CA ILE A 150 4.05 -11.11 -18.19
C ILE A 150 4.06 -12.35 -17.29
N LEU A 151 3.48 -13.46 -17.76
CA LEU A 151 3.38 -14.69 -16.98
C LEU A 151 4.68 -15.47 -16.88
N LYS A 152 5.66 -15.23 -17.79
CA LYS A 152 6.97 -15.89 -17.75
C LYS A 152 6.88 -17.43 -17.62
N GLY A 153 5.91 -18.03 -18.30
CA GLY A 153 5.67 -19.49 -18.29
C GLY A 153 4.69 -20.00 -17.23
N GLN A 154 4.16 -19.12 -16.37
CA GLN A 154 3.06 -19.51 -15.49
C GLN A 154 1.81 -19.85 -16.33
N GLN A 155 1.05 -20.86 -15.87
CA GLN A 155 -0.15 -21.28 -16.57
C GLN A 155 -1.33 -20.34 -16.25
N PRO A 156 -2.02 -19.79 -17.27
CA PRO A 156 -3.19 -18.97 -17.04
C PRO A 156 -4.40 -19.80 -16.61
N ILE A 157 -5.26 -19.21 -15.81
CA ILE A 157 -6.58 -19.73 -15.45
C ILE A 157 -7.55 -19.34 -16.57
N THR A 158 -8.21 -20.32 -17.17
CA THR A 158 -9.18 -20.11 -18.27
C THR A 158 -10.63 -20.27 -17.83
N GLU A 159 -10.84 -20.85 -16.66
CA GLU A 159 -12.15 -21.09 -16.04
C GLU A 159 -12.38 -20.10 -14.91
N ARG A 160 -13.43 -20.31 -14.14
CA ARG A 160 -13.78 -19.45 -12.99
C ARG A 160 -12.73 -19.60 -11.88
N PRO A 161 -12.02 -18.54 -11.50
CA PRO A 161 -10.93 -18.65 -10.50
C PRO A 161 -11.36 -19.26 -9.17
N GLY A 162 -12.57 -18.97 -8.71
CA GLY A 162 -13.11 -19.51 -7.46
C GLY A 162 -13.26 -21.04 -7.40
N GLU A 163 -13.20 -21.72 -8.55
CA GLU A 163 -13.26 -23.20 -8.59
C GLU A 163 -11.93 -23.85 -8.22
N TYR A 164 -10.84 -23.08 -8.24
CA TYR A 164 -9.50 -23.54 -7.87
C TYR A 164 -9.12 -23.20 -6.43
N LEU A 165 -9.98 -22.49 -5.71
CA LEU A 165 -9.73 -22.14 -4.32
C LEU A 165 -10.07 -23.34 -3.41
N GLU A 166 -9.13 -23.69 -2.54
CA GLU A 166 -9.40 -24.66 -1.49
C GLU A 166 -10.41 -24.13 -0.48
N PRO A 167 -11.25 -25.00 0.10
CA PRO A 167 -12.14 -24.61 1.19
C PRO A 167 -11.37 -24.01 2.37
N VAL A 168 -11.92 -22.95 2.94
CA VAL A 168 -11.31 -22.28 4.09
C VAL A 168 -11.52 -23.15 5.34
N ASP A 169 -10.43 -23.49 6.01
CA ASP A 169 -10.46 -24.14 7.34
C ASP A 169 -10.44 -23.07 8.44
N PHE A 170 -11.63 -22.76 8.95
CA PHE A 170 -11.80 -21.74 10.00
C PHE A 170 -11.16 -22.12 11.33
N GLU A 171 -11.03 -23.41 11.65
CA GLU A 171 -10.41 -23.84 12.90
C GLU A 171 -8.89 -23.65 12.86
N THR A 172 -8.26 -23.99 11.74
CA THR A 172 -6.84 -23.72 11.54
C THR A 172 -6.56 -22.22 11.63
N ILE A 173 -7.40 -21.38 10.99
CA ILE A 173 -7.26 -19.92 11.06
C ILE A 173 -7.45 -19.41 12.49
N ARG A 174 -8.41 -19.92 13.23
CA ARG A 174 -8.61 -19.57 14.65
C ARG A 174 -7.35 -19.83 15.48
N GLN A 175 -6.69 -20.95 15.25
CA GLN A 175 -5.42 -21.28 15.92
C GLN A 175 -4.31 -20.32 15.53
N GLU A 176 -4.11 -20.07 14.24
CA GLU A 176 -3.12 -19.09 13.74
C GLU A 176 -3.32 -17.70 14.37
N LEU A 177 -4.57 -17.23 14.42
CA LEU A 177 -4.89 -15.93 15.02
C LEU A 177 -4.63 -15.90 16.52
N SER A 178 -4.91 -17.01 17.24
CA SER A 178 -4.63 -17.11 18.68
C SER A 178 -3.13 -17.06 19.00
N ASP A 179 -2.28 -17.41 18.03
CA ASP A 179 -0.82 -17.32 18.19
C ASP A 179 -0.27 -15.90 17.95
N ILE A 180 -1.01 -15.07 17.22
CA ILE A 180 -0.55 -13.72 16.83
C ILE A 180 -1.27 -12.57 17.53
N GLN A 181 -2.36 -12.81 18.27
CA GLN A 181 -3.07 -11.79 19.04
C GLN A 181 -3.30 -12.22 20.49
N GLN A 182 -3.26 -11.24 21.39
CA GLN A 182 -3.44 -11.50 22.84
C GLN A 182 -4.90 -11.60 23.25
N ASP A 183 -5.80 -10.95 22.50
CA ASP A 183 -7.24 -10.97 22.77
C ASP A 183 -7.88 -12.27 22.28
N GLU A 184 -9.06 -12.61 22.82
CA GLU A 184 -9.87 -13.72 22.34
C GLU A 184 -10.25 -13.54 20.87
N VAL A 185 -10.03 -14.60 20.06
CA VAL A 185 -10.33 -14.59 18.63
C VAL A 185 -11.83 -14.70 18.39
N THR A 186 -12.43 -13.69 17.81
CA THR A 186 -13.83 -13.65 17.44
C THR A 186 -14.07 -14.20 16.02
N GLU A 187 -15.32 -14.49 15.68
CA GLU A 187 -15.69 -14.85 14.29
C GLU A 187 -15.41 -13.70 13.30
N GLN A 188 -15.57 -12.46 13.76
CA GLN A 188 -15.29 -11.28 12.93
C GLN A 188 -13.79 -11.16 12.62
N ASP A 189 -12.92 -11.53 13.55
CA ASP A 189 -11.47 -11.59 13.35
C ASP A 189 -11.12 -12.63 12.27
N ILE A 190 -11.70 -13.82 12.36
CA ILE A 190 -11.49 -14.89 11.39
C ILE A 190 -11.93 -14.45 9.99
N ILE A 191 -13.14 -13.90 9.85
CA ILE A 191 -13.65 -13.42 8.57
C ILE A 191 -12.78 -12.30 8.02
N SER A 192 -12.37 -11.34 8.86
CA SER A 192 -11.50 -10.24 8.46
C SER A 192 -10.14 -10.74 7.97
N TYR A 193 -9.58 -11.73 8.65
CA TYR A 193 -8.31 -12.36 8.26
C TYR A 193 -8.44 -13.12 6.94
N VAL A 194 -9.50 -13.90 6.74
CA VAL A 194 -9.75 -14.62 5.48
C VAL A 194 -9.86 -13.66 4.29
N LEU A 195 -10.56 -12.55 4.49
CA LEU A 195 -10.78 -11.56 3.42
C LEU A 195 -9.53 -10.71 3.14
N TYR A 196 -8.76 -10.37 4.17
CA TYR A 196 -7.65 -9.42 4.08
C TYR A 196 -6.47 -9.81 4.99
N PRO A 197 -5.81 -10.95 4.77
CA PRO A 197 -4.84 -11.53 5.71
C PRO A 197 -3.68 -10.58 6.04
N LYS A 198 -3.11 -9.90 5.04
CA LYS A 198 -2.00 -8.96 5.25
C LYS A 198 -2.44 -7.73 6.05
N VAL A 199 -3.58 -7.14 5.69
CA VAL A 199 -4.13 -5.95 6.38
C VAL A 199 -4.49 -6.30 7.82
N TYR A 200 -5.05 -7.49 8.05
CA TYR A 200 -5.39 -7.93 9.41
C TYR A 200 -4.15 -8.14 10.28
N LYS A 201 -3.10 -8.78 9.75
CA LYS A 201 -1.82 -8.92 10.47
C LYS A 201 -1.21 -7.57 10.83
N GLN A 202 -1.21 -6.63 9.91
CA GLN A 202 -0.74 -5.26 10.14
C GLN A 202 -1.58 -4.54 11.20
N TYR A 203 -2.90 -4.72 11.18
CA TYR A 203 -3.81 -4.19 12.21
C TYR A 203 -3.47 -4.73 13.59
N ILE A 204 -3.24 -6.06 13.73
CA ILE A 204 -2.86 -6.67 15.01
C ILE A 204 -1.52 -6.11 15.50
N GLN A 205 -0.50 -6.03 14.65
CA GLN A 205 0.80 -5.44 15.00
C GLN A 205 0.66 -3.99 15.50
N THR A 206 -0.15 -3.18 14.81
CA THR A 206 -0.43 -1.79 15.20
C THR A 206 -1.15 -1.73 16.56
N LYS A 207 -2.14 -2.61 16.76
CA LYS A 207 -2.88 -2.70 18.01
C LYS A 207 -1.99 -3.14 19.19
N GLU A 208 -1.06 -4.07 18.97
CA GLU A 208 -0.09 -4.48 19.99
C GLU A 208 0.90 -3.36 20.33
N GLN A 209 1.34 -2.63 19.33
CA GLN A 209 2.29 -1.52 19.51
C GLN A 209 1.67 -0.33 20.26
N PHE A 210 0.45 0.07 19.91
CA PHE A 210 -0.18 1.31 20.39
C PHE A 210 -1.32 1.07 21.39
N GLY A 211 -1.76 -0.17 21.58
CA GLY A 211 -2.92 -0.48 22.39
C GLY A 211 -4.25 -0.08 21.74
N ASN A 212 -5.29 0.09 22.55
CA ASN A 212 -6.61 0.45 22.06
C ASN A 212 -6.73 1.97 21.83
N VAL A 213 -6.36 2.43 20.65
CA VAL A 213 -6.44 3.85 20.24
C VAL A 213 -7.87 4.36 20.03
N SER A 214 -8.89 3.47 20.00
CA SER A 214 -10.29 3.90 19.87
C SER A 214 -10.82 4.68 21.08
N LEU A 215 -10.06 4.68 22.18
CA LEU A 215 -10.34 5.46 23.38
C LEU A 215 -9.97 6.95 23.22
N LEU A 216 -9.17 7.29 22.18
CA LEU A 216 -8.77 8.66 21.91
C LEU A 216 -9.87 9.41 21.14
N ASP A 217 -10.02 10.70 21.43
CA ASP A 217 -10.83 11.56 20.58
C ASP A 217 -10.17 11.79 19.21
N THR A 218 -10.96 12.12 18.19
CA THR A 218 -10.48 12.25 16.81
C THR A 218 -9.33 13.25 16.66
N PRO A 219 -9.35 14.46 17.21
CA PRO A 219 -8.22 15.38 17.13
C PRO A 219 -6.93 14.81 17.73
N THR A 220 -6.99 14.21 18.92
CA THR A 220 -5.83 13.60 19.57
C THR A 220 -5.27 12.45 18.76
N PHE A 221 -6.14 11.59 18.19
CA PHE A 221 -5.71 10.49 17.36
C PHE A 221 -5.02 10.96 16.06
N LEU A 222 -5.57 11.96 15.37
CA LEU A 222 -5.05 12.40 14.08
C LEU A 222 -3.84 13.34 14.18
N PHE A 223 -3.80 14.20 15.17
CA PHE A 223 -2.80 15.29 15.25
C PHE A 223 -1.91 15.20 16.49
N GLY A 224 -2.19 14.29 17.40
CA GLY A 224 -1.51 14.23 18.69
C GLY A 224 -1.88 15.38 19.59
N MET A 225 -1.08 15.60 20.64
CA MET A 225 -1.29 16.64 21.64
C MET A 225 -0.36 17.83 21.39
N ARG A 226 -0.83 19.03 21.68
CA ARG A 226 -0.02 20.25 21.69
C ARG A 226 0.65 20.43 23.06
N ASN A 227 1.77 21.13 23.10
CA ASN A 227 2.43 21.47 24.37
C ASN A 227 1.47 22.20 25.31
N GLY A 228 1.33 21.71 26.54
CA GLY A 228 0.41 22.22 27.56
C GLY A 228 -1.02 21.67 27.49
N GLU A 229 -1.36 20.90 26.46
CA GLU A 229 -2.69 20.29 26.29
C GLU A 229 -2.90 19.13 27.25
N THR A 230 -4.15 18.97 27.70
CA THR A 230 -4.56 17.88 28.59
C THR A 230 -5.68 17.09 27.95
N VAL A 231 -5.53 15.75 27.93
CA VAL A 231 -6.53 14.81 27.44
C VAL A 231 -6.93 13.87 28.56
N GLU A 232 -8.23 13.61 28.67
CA GLU A 232 -8.79 12.59 29.57
C GLU A 232 -9.18 11.36 28.76
N ILE A 233 -8.69 10.20 29.19
CA ILE A 233 -8.95 8.91 28.54
C ILE A 233 -9.61 8.00 29.55
N GLU A 234 -10.83 7.55 29.29
CA GLU A 234 -11.49 6.51 30.09
C GLU A 234 -11.05 5.15 29.59
N ILE A 235 -10.18 4.48 30.35
CA ILE A 235 -9.59 3.17 29.98
C ILE A 235 -10.45 1.98 30.43
N ASP A 236 -11.35 2.21 31.38
CA ASP A 236 -12.30 1.23 31.90
C ASP A 236 -13.37 2.02 32.69
N THR A 237 -14.49 1.40 32.99
CA THR A 237 -15.59 2.01 33.76
C THR A 237 -15.07 2.65 35.04
N GLY A 238 -15.13 3.97 35.11
CA GLY A 238 -14.69 4.77 36.26
C GLY A 238 -13.16 4.89 36.43
N LYS A 239 -12.36 4.37 35.47
CA LYS A 239 -10.90 4.51 35.45
C LYS A 239 -10.48 5.49 34.38
N ARG A 240 -10.03 6.66 34.79
CA ARG A 240 -9.57 7.72 33.87
C ARG A 240 -8.08 7.98 34.01
N LEU A 241 -7.46 8.18 32.86
CA LEU A 241 -6.12 8.73 32.75
C LEU A 241 -6.22 10.19 32.32
N ILE A 242 -5.60 11.08 33.09
CA ILE A 242 -5.44 12.49 32.75
C ILE A 242 -4.00 12.67 32.32
N ILE A 243 -3.80 12.90 31.02
CA ILE A 243 -2.47 13.07 30.43
C ILE A 243 -2.31 14.51 30.00
N LYS A 244 -1.28 15.18 30.49
CA LYS A 244 -0.89 16.52 30.08
C LYS A 244 0.45 16.46 29.39
N LEU A 245 0.52 16.87 28.12
CA LEU A 245 1.80 17.04 27.41
C LEU A 245 2.48 18.31 27.88
N GLU A 246 3.68 18.20 28.45
CA GLU A 246 4.46 19.37 28.87
C GLU A 246 5.30 19.91 27.72
N THR A 247 6.15 19.05 27.14
CA THR A 247 6.99 19.42 25.98
C THR A 247 7.58 18.20 25.29
N ILE A 248 7.97 18.39 24.03
CA ILE A 248 8.71 17.43 23.23
C ILE A 248 10.07 18.05 22.89
N SER A 249 11.16 17.35 23.19
CA SER A 249 12.52 17.84 22.87
C SER A 249 12.79 17.84 21.36
N GLU A 250 13.80 18.60 20.95
CA GLU A 250 14.41 18.36 19.63
C GLU A 250 15.05 16.97 19.59
N PRO A 251 15.18 16.37 18.38
CA PRO A 251 15.83 15.07 18.25
C PRO A 251 17.30 15.14 18.64
N ASP A 252 17.79 14.10 19.27
CA ASP A 252 19.21 13.93 19.57
C ASP A 252 20.00 13.48 18.31
N GLU A 253 21.30 13.22 18.49
CA GLU A 253 22.21 12.78 17.42
C GLU A 253 21.77 11.43 16.78
N ASN A 254 20.99 10.63 17.48
CA ASN A 254 20.45 9.35 17.03
C ASN A 254 19.00 9.47 16.51
N GLY A 255 18.48 10.69 16.43
CA GLY A 255 17.11 10.95 16.01
C GLY A 255 16.05 10.61 17.05
N LYS A 256 16.43 10.49 18.36
CA LYS A 256 15.46 10.25 19.44
C LYS A 256 14.98 11.56 20.04
N ARG A 257 13.67 11.63 20.31
CA ARG A 257 13.03 12.71 21.06
C ARG A 257 12.65 12.26 22.46
N THR A 258 12.72 13.16 23.42
CA THR A 258 12.18 12.95 24.75
C THR A 258 10.85 13.66 24.87
N ILE A 259 9.80 12.93 25.25
CA ILE A 259 8.48 13.48 25.54
C ILE A 259 8.36 13.60 27.07
N TYR A 260 8.12 14.82 27.56
CA TYR A 260 7.83 15.11 28.96
C TYR A 260 6.33 15.30 29.12
N TYR A 261 5.73 14.55 30.03
CA TYR A 261 4.29 14.59 30.26
C TYR A 261 3.96 14.34 31.74
N ALA A 262 2.79 14.77 32.15
CA ALA A 262 2.22 14.41 33.44
C ALA A 262 1.08 13.40 33.24
N MET A 263 1.07 12.32 34.00
CA MET A 263 -0.02 11.35 34.04
C MET A 263 -0.61 11.32 35.45
N ASN A 264 -1.89 11.66 35.54
CA ASN A 264 -2.59 11.84 36.84
C ASN A 264 -1.80 12.72 37.81
N GLY A 265 -1.22 13.82 37.31
CA GLY A 265 -0.42 14.77 38.06
C GLY A 265 1.02 14.35 38.35
N GLN A 266 1.45 13.16 37.95
CA GLN A 266 2.81 12.71 38.14
C GLN A 266 3.65 12.93 36.86
N ALA A 267 4.74 13.66 36.98
CA ALA A 267 5.67 13.91 35.87
C ALA A 267 6.34 12.60 35.41
N ARG A 268 6.37 12.40 34.10
CA ARG A 268 6.97 11.23 33.42
C ARG A 268 7.71 11.67 32.17
N ARG A 269 8.55 10.78 31.65
CA ARG A 269 9.21 10.95 30.35
C ARG A 269 9.29 9.62 29.61
N ILE A 270 9.19 9.69 28.30
CA ILE A 270 9.46 8.56 27.39
C ILE A 270 10.38 9.02 26.27
N TYR A 271 11.05 8.07 25.66
CA TYR A 271 11.93 8.29 24.50
C TYR A 271 11.29 7.63 23.30
N ILE A 272 11.17 8.36 22.20
CA ILE A 272 10.64 7.85 20.94
C ILE A 272 11.63 8.12 19.82
N GLN A 273 11.67 7.26 18.82
CA GLN A 273 12.40 7.50 17.57
C GLN A 273 11.60 8.47 16.71
N ASP A 274 12.24 9.52 16.20
CA ASP A 274 11.65 10.41 15.20
C ASP A 274 11.94 9.86 13.81
N GLU A 275 10.92 9.33 13.16
CA GLU A 275 11.04 8.73 11.81
C GLU A 275 11.33 9.77 10.73
N ASN A 276 11.08 11.05 10.98
CA ASN A 276 11.36 12.14 10.04
C ASN A 276 12.85 12.56 10.03
N VAL A 277 13.60 12.17 11.05
CA VAL A 277 15.04 12.46 11.11
C VAL A 277 15.80 11.40 10.31
N LYS A 278 16.27 11.80 9.13
CA LYS A 278 17.21 10.98 8.35
C LYS A 278 18.53 10.86 9.12
N THR A 279 18.67 9.81 9.90
CA THR A 279 19.99 9.44 10.43
C THR A 279 20.84 8.95 9.26
N ASN A 280 22.11 9.40 9.16
CA ASN A 280 23.05 9.00 8.10
C ASN A 280 23.37 7.49 8.07
N ALA A 281 22.68 6.68 8.86
CA ALA A 281 23.01 5.28 9.10
C ALA A 281 22.61 4.32 7.95
N ASN A 282 21.85 4.74 6.93
CA ASN A 282 21.33 3.81 5.92
C ASN A 282 21.35 4.37 4.49
N VAL A 283 22.50 4.85 4.00
CA VAL A 283 22.66 4.99 2.56
C VAL A 283 22.95 3.61 1.99
N LYS A 284 21.92 2.98 1.41
CA LYS A 284 22.06 1.68 0.73
C LYS A 284 22.91 1.83 -0.52
N PRO A 285 23.76 0.86 -0.85
CA PRO A 285 24.51 0.88 -2.10
C PRO A 285 23.55 0.86 -3.29
N LYS A 286 23.94 1.52 -4.39
CA LYS A 286 23.15 1.49 -5.64
C LYS A 286 23.58 0.31 -6.50
N ALA A 287 22.59 -0.29 -7.16
CA ALA A 287 22.83 -1.33 -8.16
C ALA A 287 23.55 -0.73 -9.39
N ASP A 288 24.59 -1.37 -9.83
CA ASP A 288 25.21 -1.05 -11.10
C ASP A 288 24.40 -1.69 -12.24
N LYS A 289 23.76 -0.87 -13.07
CA LYS A 289 22.92 -1.32 -14.18
C LYS A 289 23.70 -2.09 -15.24
N SER A 290 25.03 -1.92 -15.29
CA SER A 290 25.90 -2.67 -16.21
C SER A 290 26.29 -4.05 -15.68
N ASN A 291 26.11 -4.31 -14.39
CA ASN A 291 26.41 -5.57 -13.74
C ASN A 291 25.15 -6.46 -13.68
N PRO A 292 25.07 -7.53 -14.48
CA PRO A 292 23.92 -8.41 -14.50
C PRO A 292 23.67 -9.16 -13.16
N ASN A 293 24.67 -9.19 -12.28
CA ASN A 293 24.60 -9.84 -10.97
C ASN A 293 23.90 -8.98 -9.92
N HIS A 294 23.70 -7.68 -10.20
CA HIS A 294 23.07 -6.74 -9.29
C HIS A 294 21.55 -6.68 -9.54
N ILE A 295 20.78 -7.03 -8.54
CA ILE A 295 19.32 -6.87 -8.53
C ILE A 295 19.00 -5.58 -7.80
N GLY A 296 18.52 -4.57 -8.53
CA GLY A 296 18.17 -3.26 -7.99
C GLY A 296 16.67 -3.06 -7.82
N ALA A 297 16.30 -2.17 -6.89
CA ALA A 297 14.91 -1.76 -6.71
C ALA A 297 14.41 -0.99 -7.95
N GLN A 298 13.31 -1.45 -8.52
CA GLN A 298 12.68 -0.82 -9.69
C GLN A 298 11.78 0.37 -9.30
N MET A 299 11.26 0.35 -8.07
CA MET A 299 10.39 1.40 -7.52
C MET A 299 10.80 1.75 -6.10
N PRO A 300 10.55 2.99 -5.63
CA PRO A 300 10.73 3.33 -4.23
C PRO A 300 9.60 2.71 -3.41
N GLY A 301 9.88 2.27 -2.18
CA GLY A 301 8.89 1.63 -1.33
C GLY A 301 9.50 0.98 -0.11
N SER A 302 8.97 -0.18 0.28
CA SER A 302 9.51 -0.99 1.38
C SER A 302 9.62 -2.46 0.99
N VAL A 303 10.52 -3.18 1.65
CA VAL A 303 10.64 -4.63 1.53
C VAL A 303 9.64 -5.28 2.47
N THR A 304 8.67 -6.03 1.94
CA THR A 304 7.67 -6.73 2.76
C THR A 304 8.14 -8.11 3.19
N GLU A 305 8.85 -8.82 2.30
CA GLU A 305 9.31 -10.18 2.58
C GLU A 305 10.59 -10.49 1.81
N VAL A 306 11.59 -11.03 2.50
CA VAL A 306 12.80 -11.63 1.89
C VAL A 306 12.64 -13.14 1.94
N LYS A 307 12.68 -13.81 0.78
CA LYS A 307 12.37 -15.25 0.61
C LYS A 307 13.61 -16.13 0.50
N VAL A 308 14.80 -15.55 0.45
CA VAL A 308 16.06 -16.26 0.25
C VAL A 308 17.08 -15.86 1.30
N SER A 309 18.11 -16.69 1.47
CA SER A 309 19.24 -16.46 2.35
C SER A 309 20.55 -16.43 1.55
N VAL A 310 21.59 -15.81 2.11
CA VAL A 310 22.92 -15.82 1.50
C VAL A 310 23.44 -17.25 1.41
N GLY A 311 23.87 -17.66 0.23
CA GLY A 311 24.33 -19.00 -0.08
C GLY A 311 23.27 -19.92 -0.71
N ASP A 312 22.00 -19.48 -0.79
CA ASP A 312 20.95 -20.27 -1.46
C ASP A 312 21.19 -20.34 -2.97
N GLU A 313 20.98 -21.53 -3.52
CA GLU A 313 20.89 -21.74 -4.98
C GLU A 313 19.50 -21.32 -5.46
N VAL A 314 19.45 -20.50 -6.49
CA VAL A 314 18.20 -20.01 -7.09
C VAL A 314 18.15 -20.29 -8.58
N GLN A 315 16.96 -20.55 -9.07
CA GLN A 315 16.68 -20.72 -10.49
C GLN A 315 16.14 -19.43 -11.12
N ALA A 316 16.30 -19.30 -12.42
CA ALA A 316 15.70 -18.19 -13.17
C ALA A 316 14.18 -18.10 -12.90
N ASN A 317 13.68 -16.88 -12.69
CA ASN A 317 12.31 -16.55 -12.29
C ASN A 317 11.90 -17.04 -10.88
N GLN A 318 12.81 -17.54 -10.06
CA GLN A 318 12.51 -17.84 -8.67
C GLN A 318 12.33 -16.55 -7.87
N PRO A 319 11.26 -16.43 -7.05
CA PRO A 319 11.05 -15.27 -6.16
C PRO A 319 12.20 -15.11 -5.15
N LEU A 320 12.78 -13.90 -5.08
CA LEU A 320 13.84 -13.53 -4.13
C LEU A 320 13.30 -12.74 -2.94
N LEU A 321 12.51 -11.75 -3.22
CA LEU A 321 11.89 -10.89 -2.22
C LEU A 321 10.64 -10.19 -2.79
N ILE A 322 9.80 -9.66 -1.91
CA ILE A 322 8.64 -8.86 -2.28
C ILE A 322 8.88 -7.43 -1.81
N THR A 323 8.63 -6.47 -2.70
CA THR A 323 8.61 -5.05 -2.41
C THR A 323 7.19 -4.51 -2.51
N GLU A 324 6.87 -3.49 -1.72
CA GLU A 324 5.60 -2.78 -1.77
C GLU A 324 5.83 -1.28 -1.97
N ALA A 325 5.13 -0.72 -2.92
CA ALA A 325 5.10 0.70 -3.23
C ALA A 325 3.65 1.17 -3.32
N MET A 326 3.14 1.92 -2.33
CA MET A 326 1.77 2.45 -2.33
C MET A 326 0.69 1.39 -2.62
N LYS A 327 0.73 0.26 -1.91
CA LYS A 327 -0.18 -0.89 -2.08
C LYS A 327 -0.05 -1.61 -3.45
N MET A 328 1.03 -1.35 -4.16
CA MET A 328 1.48 -2.15 -5.30
C MET A 328 2.59 -3.08 -4.83
N GLU A 329 2.30 -4.36 -4.78
CA GLU A 329 3.33 -5.37 -4.52
C GLU A 329 4.01 -5.77 -5.82
N THR A 330 5.31 -5.99 -5.73
CA THR A 330 6.13 -6.51 -6.83
C THR A 330 7.03 -7.61 -6.30
N THR A 331 6.92 -8.78 -6.88
CA THR A 331 7.83 -9.90 -6.60
C THR A 331 9.08 -9.75 -7.46
N ILE A 332 10.21 -9.50 -6.82
CA ILE A 332 11.52 -9.45 -7.47
C ILE A 332 12.02 -10.88 -7.65
N GLN A 333 12.38 -11.24 -8.88
CA GLN A 333 12.75 -12.60 -9.27
C GLN A 333 14.23 -12.69 -9.69
N ALA A 334 14.81 -13.90 -9.61
CA ALA A 334 16.14 -14.16 -10.12
C ALA A 334 16.14 -14.09 -11.66
N PRO A 335 17.01 -13.30 -12.29
CA PRO A 335 17.08 -13.20 -13.75
C PRO A 335 17.76 -14.40 -14.41
N PHE A 336 18.49 -15.22 -13.66
CA PHE A 336 19.22 -16.40 -14.12
C PHE A 336 19.51 -17.34 -12.95
N ASP A 337 19.95 -18.58 -13.27
CA ASP A 337 20.36 -19.57 -12.27
C ASP A 337 21.68 -19.15 -11.61
N GLY A 338 21.72 -19.15 -10.28
CA GLY A 338 22.89 -18.70 -9.55
C GLY A 338 22.82 -18.94 -8.05
N ILE A 339 23.78 -18.38 -7.31
CA ILE A 339 23.86 -18.45 -5.86
C ILE A 339 23.72 -17.03 -5.29
N ILE A 340 22.94 -16.87 -4.25
CA ILE A 340 22.78 -15.60 -3.53
C ILE A 340 24.10 -15.26 -2.83
N LYS A 341 24.77 -14.24 -3.31
CA LYS A 341 26.05 -13.79 -2.75
C LYS A 341 25.88 -12.82 -1.59
N GLN A 342 24.94 -11.87 -1.73
CA GLN A 342 24.69 -10.85 -0.73
C GLN A 342 23.22 -10.38 -0.78
N ILE A 343 22.67 -10.10 0.40
CA ILE A 343 21.37 -9.45 0.58
C ILE A 343 21.61 -8.15 1.35
N ASN A 344 21.19 -7.01 0.78
CA ASN A 344 21.43 -5.67 1.33
C ASN A 344 20.21 -5.06 2.00
N VAL A 345 19.14 -5.85 2.14
CA VAL A 345 17.86 -5.40 2.68
C VAL A 345 17.27 -6.45 3.63
N ALA A 346 16.42 -5.99 4.54
CA ALA A 346 15.64 -6.81 5.45
C ALA A 346 14.14 -6.46 5.36
N ASN A 347 13.29 -7.32 5.92
CA ASN A 347 11.86 -7.04 6.03
C ASN A 347 11.63 -5.71 6.77
N GLY A 348 10.77 -4.86 6.21
CA GLY A 348 10.47 -3.53 6.73
C GLY A 348 11.41 -2.41 6.27
N ASP A 349 12.48 -2.73 5.55
CA ASP A 349 13.42 -1.72 5.06
C ASP A 349 12.81 -0.83 3.98
N ALA A 350 12.96 0.49 4.13
CA ALA A 350 12.67 1.44 3.08
C ALA A 350 13.73 1.36 1.97
N ILE A 351 13.29 1.41 0.72
CA ILE A 351 14.13 1.35 -0.48
C ILE A 351 13.81 2.50 -1.42
N ALA A 352 14.83 3.01 -2.09
CA ALA A 352 14.69 3.97 -3.18
C ALA A 352 15.02 3.30 -4.53
N THR A 353 14.49 3.84 -5.61
CA THR A 353 14.79 3.35 -6.95
C THR A 353 16.29 3.23 -7.18
N GLY A 354 16.72 2.09 -7.67
CA GLY A 354 18.12 1.75 -7.93
C GLY A 354 18.92 1.30 -6.71
N ASP A 355 18.36 1.17 -5.52
CA ASP A 355 19.06 0.56 -4.39
C ASP A 355 19.38 -0.91 -4.71
N LEU A 356 20.59 -1.35 -4.36
CA LEU A 356 21.01 -2.73 -4.54
C LEU A 356 20.32 -3.61 -3.48
N LEU A 357 19.43 -4.49 -3.92
CA LEU A 357 18.69 -5.40 -3.05
C LEU A 357 19.45 -6.71 -2.82
N VAL A 358 19.83 -7.36 -3.90
CA VAL A 358 20.49 -8.67 -3.88
C VAL A 358 21.61 -8.71 -4.91
N GLU A 359 22.68 -9.42 -4.60
CA GLU A 359 23.74 -9.80 -5.55
C GLU A 359 23.69 -11.30 -5.76
N ILE A 360 23.60 -11.74 -7.04
CA ILE A 360 23.60 -13.15 -7.43
C ILE A 360 24.87 -13.45 -8.20
N GLU A 361 25.57 -14.52 -7.84
CA GLU A 361 26.70 -15.05 -8.61
C GLU A 361 26.19 -16.13 -9.57
N LYS A 362 26.45 -15.94 -10.86
CA LYS A 362 26.02 -16.90 -11.90
C LYS A 362 26.75 -18.22 -11.72
N GLN A 363 26.01 -19.33 -11.69
CA GLN A 363 26.63 -20.65 -11.78
C GLN A 363 27.31 -20.83 -13.16
N SER A 364 28.59 -21.21 -13.13
CA SER A 364 29.44 -21.40 -14.34
C SER A 364 29.01 -22.62 -15.14
#